data_3488859d1791a96447584345a1b408ea
#
_entry.id   3488859d1791a96447584345a1b408ea
#
_cell.length_a   1.000
_cell.length_b   1.000
_cell.length_c   1.000
_cell.angle_alpha   90.00
_cell.angle_beta   90.00
_cell.angle_gamma   90.00
#
_symmetry.space_group_name_H-M   'P 1'
#
loop_
_entity.id
_entity.type
_entity.pdbx_description
1 polymer ?
#
loop_
_entity_poly.entity_id
_entity_poly.type
_entity_poly.pdbx_seq_one_letter_code
_entity_poly.pdbx_strand_id
1 'polypeptide(L)'
;MLSKSDTNIADIISIFQDLNIDCCFIVPTETGMQKSILDATSQVRYFLKDKNYHNYDNQLQGKDNKLIKECSFLTHSGINKSKVSLYRPNTKSGDPRIWFYSLNNYAEANNLLAILILNDELFLINCSDSELMRNLSCHQVIKPLAKTLANINDHIFDELLNKMVQINKMGYIKSVGIGHKAIGETLENILGIKPNASKKPDYKGIELKTSRSSKNRSNLFSKTPNWKISRLKGTADILNERGVYSEEANRIALYNTLKANLPNSHNMLLRVDQENNFLRQNYLNESEEVNDVVWLIEDLKKSLLEKHPKSLWVKADIDIRNNWEYFKYNKLTYTHSPNPNFFVPLVEAKIITLDYTMHFKKNGTARDHGYLFKILPENLEKLFPKPQEFDLSLLS
;
A
#
# COMPACT_ATOMS: atom_id res chain seq x y z
N MET A 1 -9.33 -12.55 3.33
CA MET A 1 -9.68 -12.73 4.77
C MET A 1 -10.14 -11.41 5.38
N LEU A 2 -9.42 -10.32 5.19
CA LEU A 2 -9.85 -8.99 5.68
C LEU A 2 -11.18 -8.50 5.09
N SER A 3 -11.52 -8.91 3.88
CA SER A 3 -12.81 -8.60 3.23
C SER A 3 -14.04 -9.25 3.86
N LYS A 4 -13.85 -10.13 4.84
CA LYS A 4 -14.96 -10.75 5.60
C LYS A 4 -15.33 -9.96 6.85
N SER A 5 -14.53 -8.97 7.24
CA SER A 5 -14.87 -8.08 8.35
C SER A 5 -15.94 -7.09 7.94
N ASP A 6 -16.94 -6.87 8.81
CA ASP A 6 -17.94 -5.81 8.64
C ASP A 6 -17.34 -4.41 8.92
N THR A 7 -16.14 -4.35 9.48
CA THR A 7 -15.44 -3.12 9.83
C THR A 7 -14.72 -2.55 8.62
N ASN A 8 -14.88 -1.25 8.36
CA ASN A 8 -14.16 -0.56 7.29
C ASN A 8 -12.67 -0.44 7.63
N ILE A 9 -11.86 -1.30 7.05
CA ILE A 9 -10.42 -1.37 7.30
C ILE A 9 -9.69 -0.06 6.94
N ALA A 10 -10.18 0.68 5.94
CA ALA A 10 -9.55 1.93 5.52
C ALA A 10 -9.66 3.03 6.59
N ASP A 11 -10.79 3.10 7.30
CA ASP A 11 -10.99 4.06 8.39
C ASP A 11 -10.15 3.66 9.61
N ILE A 12 -10.05 2.37 9.88
CA ILE A 12 -9.18 1.85 10.94
C ILE A 12 -7.71 2.17 10.64
N ILE A 13 -7.26 1.99 9.41
CA ILE A 13 -5.89 2.35 9.01
C ILE A 13 -5.63 3.84 9.23
N SER A 14 -6.58 4.72 8.89
CA SER A 14 -6.43 6.16 9.14
C SER A 14 -6.20 6.47 10.62
N ILE A 15 -6.95 5.83 11.53
CA ILE A 15 -6.76 6.00 12.99
C ILE A 15 -5.34 5.57 13.41
N PHE A 16 -4.85 4.42 12.93
CA PHE A 16 -3.49 3.95 13.27
C PHE A 16 -2.40 4.85 12.68
N GLN A 17 -2.60 5.37 11.46
CA GLN A 17 -1.66 6.32 10.84
C GLN A 17 -1.61 7.65 11.61
N ASP A 18 -2.76 8.21 12.00
CA ASP A 18 -2.82 9.43 12.81
C ASP A 18 -2.10 9.29 14.16
N LEU A 19 -2.09 8.08 14.70
CA LEU A 19 -1.39 7.74 15.93
C LEU A 19 0.07 7.29 15.72
N ASN A 20 0.53 7.21 14.47
CA ASN A 20 1.83 6.65 14.06
C ASN A 20 2.09 5.25 14.64
N ILE A 21 1.07 4.41 14.60
CA ILE A 21 1.13 3.04 15.12
C ILE A 21 1.24 2.07 13.95
N ASP A 22 2.31 1.28 13.96
CA ASP A 22 2.48 0.16 13.05
C ASP A 22 1.82 -1.10 13.61
N CYS A 23 1.04 -1.76 12.79
CA CYS A 23 0.34 -2.98 13.16
C CYS A 23 0.10 -3.89 11.94
N CYS A 24 -0.30 -5.12 12.20
CA CYS A 24 -0.89 -5.98 11.17
C CYS A 24 -2.27 -6.46 11.61
N PHE A 25 -3.09 -6.83 10.62
CA PHE A 25 -4.48 -7.22 10.87
C PHE A 25 -4.67 -8.72 10.71
N ILE A 26 -5.59 -9.25 11.53
CA ILE A 26 -6.07 -10.64 11.44
C ILE A 26 -7.58 -10.66 11.67
N VAL A 27 -8.29 -11.54 10.96
CA VAL A 27 -9.73 -11.75 11.13
C VAL A 27 -9.97 -13.20 11.51
N PRO A 28 -10.43 -13.48 12.74
CA PRO A 28 -10.78 -14.82 13.17
C PRO A 28 -11.93 -15.38 12.33
N THR A 29 -11.83 -16.63 11.96
CA THR A 29 -12.94 -17.37 11.36
C THR A 29 -13.76 -18.07 12.44
N GLU A 30 -15.04 -18.40 12.17
CA GLU A 30 -15.88 -19.18 13.09
C GLU A 30 -15.21 -20.50 13.51
N THR A 31 -14.68 -21.24 12.52
CA THR A 31 -13.95 -22.49 12.80
C THR A 31 -12.69 -22.23 13.63
N GLY A 32 -11.99 -21.12 13.38
CA GLY A 32 -10.80 -20.73 14.13
C GLY A 32 -11.11 -20.43 15.60
N MET A 33 -12.19 -19.70 15.86
CA MET A 33 -12.67 -19.42 17.21
C MET A 33 -13.09 -20.68 17.95
N GLN A 34 -13.91 -21.54 17.31
CA GLN A 34 -14.36 -22.80 17.90
C GLN A 34 -13.20 -23.75 18.26
N LYS A 35 -12.18 -23.83 17.40
CA LYS A 35 -11.02 -24.72 17.59
C LYS A 35 -9.88 -24.08 18.37
N SER A 36 -9.99 -22.82 18.76
CA SER A 36 -8.91 -22.05 19.39
C SER A 36 -7.61 -22.06 18.56
N ILE A 37 -7.75 -21.87 17.25
CA ILE A 37 -6.66 -21.92 16.29
C ILE A 37 -6.89 -20.84 15.23
N LEU A 38 -5.94 -19.94 15.03
CA LEU A 38 -5.90 -19.00 13.91
C LEU A 38 -4.69 -19.31 13.03
N ASP A 39 -4.86 -19.19 11.73
CA ASP A 39 -3.75 -19.24 10.80
C ASP A 39 -2.92 -17.96 10.93
N ALA A 40 -1.62 -18.10 11.18
CA ALA A 40 -0.70 -16.98 11.07
C ALA A 40 -0.50 -16.66 9.59
N THR A 41 -1.33 -15.75 9.05
CA THR A 41 -1.28 -15.34 7.65
C THR A 41 0.11 -14.81 7.28
N SER A 42 0.42 -14.74 5.99
CA SER A 42 1.71 -14.20 5.54
C SER A 42 1.99 -12.79 6.09
N GLN A 43 0.96 -11.95 6.22
CA GLN A 43 1.10 -10.61 6.77
C GLN A 43 1.46 -10.65 8.26
N VAL A 44 0.83 -11.53 9.03
CA VAL A 44 1.17 -11.74 10.45
C VAL A 44 2.60 -12.28 10.59
N ARG A 45 2.97 -13.29 9.79
CA ARG A 45 4.34 -13.85 9.82
C ARG A 45 5.40 -12.81 9.49
N TYR A 46 5.16 -12.02 8.42
CA TYR A 46 6.06 -10.94 8.02
C TYR A 46 6.21 -9.90 9.13
N PHE A 47 5.09 -9.43 9.69
CA PHE A 47 5.07 -8.43 10.76
C PHE A 47 5.83 -8.91 12.01
N LEU A 48 5.57 -10.11 12.49
CA LEU A 48 6.26 -10.65 13.66
C LEU A 48 7.76 -10.84 13.44
N LYS A 49 8.16 -11.22 12.21
CA LYS A 49 9.56 -11.34 11.81
C LYS A 49 10.24 -9.97 11.70
N ASP A 50 9.60 -9.00 11.05
CA ASP A 50 10.08 -7.62 10.90
C ASP A 50 10.31 -6.95 12.26
N LYS A 51 9.39 -7.14 13.20
CA LYS A 51 9.51 -6.66 14.59
C LYS A 51 10.45 -7.49 15.48
N ASN A 52 11.16 -8.47 14.93
CA ASN A 52 12.02 -9.39 15.68
C ASN A 52 11.30 -10.12 16.83
N TYR A 53 9.97 -10.20 16.81
CA TYR A 53 9.19 -10.83 17.87
C TYR A 53 9.14 -12.34 17.74
N HIS A 54 8.93 -12.87 16.52
CA HIS A 54 8.92 -14.30 16.21
C HIS A 54 9.17 -14.56 14.72
N ASN A 55 9.99 -15.59 14.43
CA ASN A 55 10.25 -16.04 13.07
C ASN A 55 9.84 -17.52 12.89
N TYR A 56 8.71 -17.74 12.22
CA TYR A 56 8.21 -19.09 11.94
C TYR A 56 9.12 -19.91 11.00
N ASP A 57 9.95 -19.25 10.17
CA ASP A 57 10.85 -19.96 9.26
C ASP A 57 11.90 -20.78 10.03
N ASN A 58 12.24 -20.33 11.24
CA ASN A 58 13.21 -20.95 12.13
C ASN A 58 12.55 -21.88 13.17
N GLN A 59 11.21 -21.96 13.19
CA GLN A 59 10.50 -22.76 14.17
C GLN A 59 10.27 -24.20 13.66
N LEU A 60 10.71 -25.18 14.43
CA LEU A 60 10.43 -26.59 14.15
C LEU A 60 8.95 -26.91 14.39
N GLN A 61 8.47 -27.96 13.74
CA GLN A 61 7.10 -28.46 13.92
C GLN A 61 6.95 -29.24 15.25
N GLY A 62 5.70 -29.37 15.71
CA GLY A 62 5.34 -30.19 16.84
C GLY A 62 5.06 -29.43 18.13
N LYS A 63 4.45 -30.13 19.08
CA LYS A 63 4.02 -29.59 20.37
C LYS A 63 5.17 -29.06 21.21
N ASP A 64 6.31 -29.73 21.16
CA ASP A 64 7.49 -29.40 21.95
C ASP A 64 8.17 -28.12 21.50
N ASN A 65 7.91 -27.70 20.26
CA ASN A 65 8.42 -26.46 19.67
C ASN A 65 7.41 -25.31 19.74
N LYS A 66 6.29 -25.50 20.44
CA LYS A 66 5.29 -24.44 20.66
C LYS A 66 5.86 -23.38 21.60
N LEU A 67 5.86 -22.15 21.14
CA LEU A 67 6.26 -21.00 21.94
C LEU A 67 5.03 -20.34 22.56
N ILE A 68 5.08 -20.11 23.87
CA ILE A 68 4.07 -19.34 24.59
C ILE A 68 4.75 -18.08 25.15
N LYS A 69 4.20 -16.92 24.81
CA LYS A 69 4.67 -15.62 25.28
C LYS A 69 3.53 -14.86 25.95
N GLU A 70 3.89 -13.91 26.81
CA GLU A 70 2.94 -12.96 27.38
C GLU A 70 2.42 -12.03 26.26
N CYS A 71 1.14 -11.66 26.34
CA CYS A 71 0.51 -10.66 25.52
C CYS A 71 -0.56 -9.90 26.30
N SER A 72 -1.09 -8.85 25.74
CA SER A 72 -2.11 -8.03 26.38
C SER A 72 -3.23 -7.69 25.43
N PHE A 73 -4.46 -7.73 25.90
CA PHE A 73 -5.61 -7.13 25.22
C PHE A 73 -5.76 -5.68 25.65
N LEU A 74 -5.86 -4.76 24.68
CA LEU A 74 -6.29 -3.41 24.94
C LEU A 74 -7.82 -3.37 24.87
N THR A 75 -8.45 -2.86 25.94
CA THR A 75 -9.89 -2.74 26.06
C THR A 75 -10.26 -1.32 26.47
N HIS A 76 -11.52 -0.90 26.34
CA HIS A 76 -11.96 0.40 26.80
C HIS A 76 -11.73 0.62 28.31
N SER A 77 -11.70 -0.46 29.12
CA SER A 77 -11.46 -0.42 30.55
C SER A 77 -9.96 -0.49 30.94
N GLY A 78 -9.04 -0.70 29.97
CA GLY A 78 -7.60 -0.77 30.24
C GLY A 78 -6.89 -1.92 29.55
N ILE A 79 -5.95 -2.54 30.25
CA ILE A 79 -5.08 -3.62 29.76
C ILE A 79 -5.41 -4.90 30.49
N ASN A 80 -5.69 -5.98 29.72
CA ASN A 80 -5.89 -7.30 30.27
C ASN A 80 -4.77 -8.23 29.82
N LYS A 81 -3.97 -8.70 30.76
CA LYS A 81 -2.86 -9.61 30.53
C LYS A 81 -3.36 -10.99 30.09
N SER A 82 -2.68 -11.58 29.12
CA SER A 82 -2.96 -12.91 28.59
C SER A 82 -1.70 -13.54 28.02
N LYS A 83 -1.87 -14.61 27.24
CA LYS A 83 -0.78 -15.31 26.56
C LYS A 83 -1.10 -15.52 25.09
N VAL A 84 -0.06 -15.52 24.27
CA VAL A 84 -0.13 -15.91 22.87
C VAL A 84 0.66 -17.19 22.64
N SER A 85 0.12 -18.12 21.89
CA SER A 85 0.84 -19.30 21.44
C SER A 85 1.16 -19.22 19.96
N LEU A 86 2.42 -19.52 19.62
CA LEU A 86 2.99 -19.49 18.27
C LEU A 86 3.56 -20.88 17.99
N TYR A 87 3.07 -21.57 16.95
CA TYR A 87 3.51 -22.93 16.70
C TYR A 87 3.28 -23.39 15.25
N ARG A 88 3.97 -24.43 14.87
CA ARG A 88 3.77 -25.17 13.61
C ARG A 88 3.35 -26.60 13.93
N PRO A 89 2.14 -27.06 13.52
CA PRO A 89 1.69 -28.40 13.78
C PRO A 89 2.49 -29.43 12.94
N ASN A 90 2.46 -30.72 13.36
CA ASN A 90 3.04 -31.82 12.55
C ASN A 90 2.17 -32.18 11.34
N THR A 91 0.93 -31.65 11.28
CA THR A 91 -0.02 -31.86 10.19
C THR A 91 -0.02 -30.67 9.22
N LYS A 92 -0.63 -30.81 8.03
CA LYS A 92 -0.80 -29.74 7.05
C LYS A 92 0.50 -29.01 6.72
N SER A 93 1.58 -29.73 6.44
CA SER A 93 2.88 -29.18 6.10
C SER A 93 3.48 -28.24 7.17
N GLY A 94 2.92 -28.21 8.37
CA GLY A 94 3.38 -27.36 9.45
C GLY A 94 2.97 -25.89 9.29
N ASP A 95 1.77 -25.64 8.75
CA ASP A 95 1.27 -24.29 8.55
C ASP A 95 1.31 -23.48 9.84
N PRO A 96 1.93 -22.30 9.85
CA PRO A 96 2.08 -21.47 11.05
C PRO A 96 0.74 -21.09 11.68
N ARG A 97 0.68 -21.19 13.01
CA ARG A 97 -0.51 -20.95 13.82
C ARG A 97 -0.23 -19.92 14.90
N ILE A 98 -1.25 -19.13 15.21
CA ILE A 98 -1.28 -18.20 16.32
C ILE A 98 -2.58 -18.37 17.09
N TRP A 99 -2.53 -18.28 18.42
CA TRP A 99 -3.72 -18.27 19.26
C TRP A 99 -3.52 -17.38 20.48
N PHE A 100 -4.45 -16.51 20.73
CA PHE A 100 -4.49 -15.67 21.92
C PHE A 100 -5.40 -16.31 22.96
N TYR A 101 -4.84 -16.62 24.14
CA TYR A 101 -5.63 -17.24 25.21
C TYR A 101 -6.75 -16.30 25.63
N SER A 102 -7.93 -16.84 25.90
CA SER A 102 -9.14 -16.07 26.25
C SER A 102 -9.65 -15.10 25.16
N LEU A 103 -9.24 -15.29 23.90
CA LEU A 103 -9.69 -14.42 22.79
C LEU A 103 -11.22 -14.29 22.72
N ASN A 104 -11.95 -15.37 23.01
CA ASN A 104 -13.42 -15.41 23.00
C ASN A 104 -14.09 -14.43 23.99
N ASN A 105 -13.34 -13.91 24.97
CA ASN A 105 -13.83 -12.90 25.90
C ASN A 105 -13.73 -11.46 25.33
N TYR A 106 -12.99 -11.28 24.24
CA TYR A 106 -12.61 -9.96 23.71
C TYR A 106 -12.98 -9.77 22.23
N ALA A 107 -13.27 -10.84 21.52
CA ALA A 107 -13.58 -10.79 20.10
C ALA A 107 -14.46 -11.95 19.66
N GLU A 108 -15.19 -11.74 18.60
CA GLU A 108 -16.01 -12.73 17.90
C GLU A 108 -15.40 -13.06 16.53
N ALA A 109 -15.94 -14.10 15.89
CA ALA A 109 -15.61 -14.39 14.49
C ALA A 109 -15.95 -13.19 13.60
N ASN A 110 -15.13 -12.98 12.58
CA ASN A 110 -15.23 -11.87 11.63
C ASN A 110 -14.91 -10.48 12.21
N ASN A 111 -14.58 -10.34 13.51
CA ASN A 111 -14.02 -9.09 14.01
C ASN A 111 -12.67 -8.79 13.36
N LEU A 112 -12.38 -7.52 13.10
CA LEU A 112 -11.08 -7.07 12.67
C LEU A 112 -10.20 -6.85 13.90
N LEU A 113 -9.09 -7.60 13.99
CA LEU A 113 -8.14 -7.49 15.09
C LEU A 113 -6.83 -6.89 14.59
N ALA A 114 -6.25 -5.96 15.35
CA ALA A 114 -4.91 -5.42 15.10
C ALA A 114 -3.91 -6.00 16.11
N ILE A 115 -2.78 -6.49 15.60
CA ILE A 115 -1.64 -6.98 16.38
C ILE A 115 -0.56 -5.88 16.36
N LEU A 116 -0.14 -5.43 17.52
CA LEU A 116 0.92 -4.45 17.72
C LEU A 116 2.07 -5.10 18.51
N ILE A 117 3.30 -4.65 18.25
CA ILE A 117 4.47 -4.97 19.07
C ILE A 117 5.03 -3.65 19.59
N LEU A 118 5.02 -3.47 20.91
CA LEU A 118 5.50 -2.29 21.59
C LEU A 118 6.42 -2.73 22.74
N ASN A 119 7.67 -2.28 22.74
CA ASN A 119 8.67 -2.64 23.75
C ASN A 119 8.76 -4.17 23.97
N ASP A 120 8.83 -4.93 22.89
CA ASP A 120 8.87 -6.40 22.86
C ASP A 120 7.64 -7.12 23.44
N GLU A 121 6.58 -6.40 23.77
CA GLU A 121 5.30 -6.94 24.21
C GLU A 121 4.28 -6.92 23.04
N LEU A 122 3.53 -8.00 22.88
CA LEU A 122 2.45 -8.08 21.90
C LEU A 122 1.15 -7.58 22.52
N PHE A 123 0.52 -6.65 21.82
CA PHE A 123 -0.82 -6.14 22.13
C PHE A 123 -1.82 -6.54 21.05
N LEU A 124 -3.03 -6.83 21.45
CA LEU A 124 -4.16 -7.11 20.56
C LEU A 124 -5.28 -6.11 20.81
N ILE A 125 -5.78 -5.52 19.72
CA ILE A 125 -6.90 -4.57 19.72
C ILE A 125 -8.02 -5.15 18.88
N ASN A 126 -9.24 -5.20 19.42
CA ASN A 126 -10.43 -5.45 18.63
C ASN A 126 -10.89 -4.16 17.94
N CYS A 127 -10.54 -4.01 16.66
CA CYS A 127 -10.91 -2.84 15.87
C CYS A 127 -12.41 -2.78 15.51
N SER A 128 -13.15 -3.86 15.73
CA SER A 128 -14.61 -3.88 15.60
C SER A 128 -15.33 -3.35 16.84
N ASP A 129 -14.61 -3.12 17.95
CA ASP A 129 -15.11 -2.40 19.11
C ASP A 129 -15.08 -0.89 18.86
N SER A 130 -16.23 -0.34 18.50
CA SER A 130 -16.37 1.08 18.14
C SER A 130 -16.11 2.04 19.32
N GLU A 131 -16.32 1.62 20.56
CA GLU A 131 -16.06 2.43 21.75
C GLU A 131 -14.56 2.53 22.00
N LEU A 132 -13.87 1.39 21.95
CA LEU A 132 -12.41 1.35 22.06
C LEU A 132 -11.76 2.19 20.96
N MET A 133 -12.19 2.03 19.71
CA MET A 133 -11.58 2.74 18.57
C MET A 133 -11.78 4.25 18.63
N ARG A 134 -12.94 4.74 19.06
CA ARG A 134 -13.17 6.18 19.26
C ARG A 134 -12.26 6.81 20.32
N ASN A 135 -11.89 6.04 21.33
CA ASN A 135 -11.10 6.51 22.46
C ASN A 135 -9.63 6.04 22.41
N LEU A 136 -9.20 5.41 21.32
CA LEU A 136 -7.89 4.77 21.22
C LEU A 136 -6.72 5.75 21.49
N SER A 137 -6.81 6.98 21.00
CA SER A 137 -5.80 8.03 21.21
C SER A 137 -5.60 8.41 22.68
N CYS A 138 -6.62 8.21 23.52
CA CYS A 138 -6.57 8.48 24.96
C CYS A 138 -6.12 7.28 25.79
N HIS A 139 -6.06 6.09 25.17
CA HIS A 139 -5.68 4.86 25.87
C HIS A 139 -4.27 4.95 26.45
N GLN A 140 -4.08 4.50 27.71
CA GLN A 140 -2.82 4.65 28.46
C GLN A 140 -1.57 4.09 27.76
N VAL A 141 -1.71 3.03 26.93
CA VAL A 141 -0.61 2.45 26.13
C VAL A 141 -0.33 3.27 24.89
N ILE A 142 -1.35 3.83 24.26
CA ILE A 142 -1.30 4.50 22.96
C ILE A 142 -0.90 5.98 23.10
N LYS A 143 -1.46 6.67 24.10
CA LYS A 143 -1.24 8.09 24.33
C LYS A 143 0.24 8.52 24.35
N PRO A 144 1.20 7.77 24.95
CA PRO A 144 2.61 8.13 24.89
C PRO A 144 3.21 8.07 23.48
N LEU A 145 2.72 7.16 22.63
CA LEU A 145 3.25 6.96 21.27
C LEU A 145 2.88 8.12 20.34
N ALA A 146 1.67 8.63 20.47
CA ALA A 146 1.17 9.74 19.66
C ALA A 146 1.96 11.05 19.87
N LYS A 147 2.67 11.21 20.99
CA LYS A 147 3.48 12.40 21.30
C LYS A 147 4.84 12.45 20.60
N THR A 148 5.31 11.34 20.03
CA THR A 148 6.65 11.22 19.43
C THR A 148 6.74 11.77 18.00
N LEU A 149 5.64 12.27 17.43
CA LEU A 149 5.54 12.76 16.04
C LEU A 149 6.08 14.19 15.82
N ALA A 150 6.60 14.87 16.84
CA ALA A 150 7.05 16.26 16.71
C ALA A 150 8.46 16.36 16.11
N ASN A 151 8.53 17.02 14.93
CA ASN A 151 9.70 17.62 14.29
C ASN A 151 10.77 16.68 13.69
N ILE A 152 10.49 16.16 12.51
CA ILE A 152 11.57 15.78 11.59
C ILE A 152 12.10 17.07 10.97
N ASN A 153 13.25 17.54 11.47
CA ASN A 153 13.96 18.66 10.85
C ASN A 153 14.62 18.14 9.56
N ASP A 154 14.00 18.39 8.41
CA ASP A 154 14.44 17.88 7.11
C ASP A 154 14.99 19.02 6.25
N HIS A 155 16.26 19.34 6.41
CA HIS A 155 16.93 20.41 5.68
C HIS A 155 16.84 20.27 4.15
N ILE A 156 16.75 19.02 3.63
CA ILE A 156 16.59 18.79 2.18
C ILE A 156 15.18 19.19 1.74
N PHE A 157 14.19 18.88 2.56
CA PHE A 157 12.82 19.29 2.30
C PHE A 157 12.68 20.84 2.37
N ASP A 158 13.28 21.48 3.38
CA ASP A 158 13.26 22.93 3.51
C ASP A 158 13.91 23.61 2.31
N GLU A 159 15.05 23.07 1.82
CA GLU A 159 15.69 23.55 0.59
C GLU A 159 14.74 23.44 -0.62
N LEU A 160 14.09 22.28 -0.77
CA LEU A 160 13.16 22.02 -1.87
C LEU A 160 11.92 22.92 -1.76
N LEU A 161 11.35 23.09 -0.58
CA LEU A 161 10.20 23.96 -0.33
C LEU A 161 10.51 25.42 -0.74
N ASN A 162 11.68 25.92 -0.34
CA ASN A 162 12.11 27.26 -0.74
C ASN A 162 12.22 27.41 -2.26
N LYS A 163 12.75 26.40 -2.97
CA LYS A 163 12.78 26.38 -4.44
C LYS A 163 11.37 26.36 -5.03
N MET A 164 10.45 25.58 -4.46
CA MET A 164 9.06 25.51 -4.94
C MET A 164 8.33 26.86 -4.75
N VAL A 165 8.60 27.59 -3.67
CA VAL A 165 8.10 28.96 -3.46
C VAL A 165 8.60 29.88 -4.56
N GLN A 166 9.89 29.82 -4.91
CA GLN A 166 10.43 30.64 -6.02
C GLN A 166 9.80 30.26 -7.37
N ILE A 167 9.62 28.96 -7.63
CA ILE A 167 8.95 28.49 -8.86
C ILE A 167 7.49 28.99 -8.92
N ASN A 168 6.77 28.99 -7.80
CA ASN A 168 5.41 29.54 -7.76
C ASN A 168 5.35 31.04 -8.10
N LYS A 169 6.33 31.83 -7.62
CA LYS A 169 6.46 33.27 -7.94
C LYS A 169 6.69 33.54 -9.42
N MET A 170 7.23 32.59 -10.19
CA MET A 170 7.37 32.72 -11.65
C MET A 170 6.01 32.70 -12.38
N GLY A 171 4.94 32.30 -11.69
CA GLY A 171 3.60 32.25 -12.28
C GLY A 171 3.41 31.06 -13.21
N TYR A 172 2.76 31.25 -14.34
CA TYR A 172 2.51 30.21 -15.33
C TYR A 172 3.73 30.03 -16.25
N ILE A 173 4.37 28.86 -16.14
CA ILE A 173 5.58 28.49 -16.85
C ILE A 173 5.22 27.61 -18.05
N LYS A 174 5.74 27.95 -19.23
CA LYS A 174 5.53 27.21 -20.48
C LYS A 174 6.08 25.79 -20.34
N SER A 175 5.31 24.80 -20.77
CA SER A 175 5.75 23.40 -20.76
C SER A 175 6.97 23.18 -21.68
N VAL A 176 7.89 22.28 -21.26
CA VAL A 176 9.07 21.90 -22.06
C VAL A 176 8.73 20.85 -23.12
N GLY A 177 7.50 20.30 -23.10
CA GLY A 177 7.04 19.26 -24.00
C GLY A 177 5.53 19.23 -24.11
N ILE A 178 4.99 18.21 -24.79
CA ILE A 178 3.57 17.99 -25.00
C ILE A 178 3.15 16.66 -24.37
N GLY A 179 1.91 16.60 -23.84
CA GLY A 179 1.29 15.39 -23.33
C GLY A 179 1.43 15.20 -21.82
N HIS A 180 1.04 14.00 -21.34
CA HIS A 180 0.85 13.75 -19.91
C HIS A 180 2.10 13.92 -19.05
N LYS A 181 3.29 13.71 -19.60
CA LYS A 181 4.57 13.84 -18.88
C LYS A 181 5.05 15.28 -18.75
N ALA A 182 4.59 16.19 -19.61
CA ALA A 182 5.10 17.55 -19.70
C ALA A 182 5.11 18.30 -18.37
N ILE A 183 4.13 18.08 -17.50
CA ILE A 183 4.05 18.72 -16.19
C ILE A 183 5.21 18.31 -15.27
N GLY A 184 5.59 17.02 -15.27
CA GLY A 184 6.74 16.51 -14.50
C GLY A 184 8.05 16.96 -15.10
N GLU A 185 8.23 16.76 -16.40
CA GLU A 185 9.44 17.15 -17.15
C GLU A 185 9.73 18.64 -17.03
N THR A 186 8.69 19.49 -16.99
CA THR A 186 8.85 20.93 -16.78
C THR A 186 9.36 21.25 -15.38
N LEU A 187 8.80 20.63 -14.34
CA LEU A 187 9.26 20.83 -12.96
C LEU A 187 10.69 20.34 -12.76
N GLU A 188 10.99 19.14 -13.23
CA GLU A 188 12.33 18.54 -13.15
C GLU A 188 13.37 19.42 -13.86
N ASN A 189 13.03 19.95 -15.05
CA ASN A 189 13.91 20.86 -15.80
C ASN A 189 14.22 22.13 -15.02
N ILE A 190 13.22 22.77 -14.40
CA ILE A 190 13.41 23.98 -13.60
C ILE A 190 14.26 23.69 -12.34
N LEU A 191 14.07 22.53 -11.72
CA LEU A 191 14.86 22.10 -10.57
C LEU A 191 16.28 21.65 -10.95
N GLY A 192 16.62 21.62 -12.25
CA GLY A 192 17.92 21.17 -12.75
C GLY A 192 18.12 19.65 -12.67
N ILE A 193 17.05 18.88 -12.59
CA ILE A 193 17.09 17.42 -12.57
C ILE A 193 17.22 16.93 -14.02
N LYS A 194 18.27 16.16 -14.28
CA LYS A 194 18.47 15.55 -15.62
C LYS A 194 17.56 14.34 -15.78
N PRO A 195 16.89 14.20 -16.94
CA PRO A 195 16.10 13.01 -17.23
C PRO A 195 16.95 11.74 -17.08
N ASN A 196 16.46 10.79 -16.33
CA ASN A 196 17.14 9.51 -16.12
C ASN A 196 16.12 8.37 -15.98
N ALA A 197 16.59 7.12 -16.13
CA ALA A 197 15.78 5.91 -15.92
C ALA A 197 16.02 5.29 -14.53
N SER A 198 16.57 6.05 -13.58
CA SER A 198 16.85 5.58 -12.23
C SER A 198 15.58 5.21 -11.49
N LYS A 199 15.66 4.16 -10.68
CA LYS A 199 14.60 3.82 -9.72
C LYS A 199 14.72 4.59 -8.40
N LYS A 200 15.80 5.36 -8.22
CA LYS A 200 16.03 6.19 -7.03
C LYS A 200 15.12 7.42 -7.06
N PRO A 201 14.80 7.99 -5.90
CA PRO A 201 14.06 9.25 -5.80
C PRO A 201 14.74 10.41 -6.56
N ASP A 202 13.94 11.33 -7.09
CA ASP A 202 14.36 12.34 -8.08
C ASP A 202 15.24 13.45 -7.52
N TYR A 203 14.93 13.96 -6.32
CA TYR A 203 15.60 15.12 -5.72
C TYR A 203 16.23 14.78 -4.37
N LYS A 204 17.54 14.52 -4.32
CA LYS A 204 18.31 14.27 -3.07
C LYS A 204 17.60 13.31 -2.09
N GLY A 205 16.95 12.26 -2.62
CA GLY A 205 16.21 11.29 -1.81
C GLY A 205 14.72 11.59 -1.63
N ILE A 206 14.20 12.66 -2.24
CA ILE A 206 12.77 12.98 -2.29
C ILE A 206 12.23 12.65 -3.69
N GLU A 207 11.23 11.79 -3.76
CA GLU A 207 10.50 11.48 -5.00
C GLU A 207 9.56 12.63 -5.37
N LEU A 208 9.54 13.03 -6.63
CA LEU A 208 8.65 14.06 -7.15
C LEU A 208 7.49 13.43 -7.91
N LYS A 209 6.27 13.81 -7.55
CA LYS A 209 5.04 13.41 -8.23
C LYS A 209 4.22 14.63 -8.58
N THR A 210 4.02 14.86 -9.86
CA THR A 210 3.21 15.99 -10.35
C THR A 210 1.84 15.54 -10.79
N SER A 211 0.83 16.35 -10.59
CA SER A 211 -0.53 16.10 -11.05
C SER A 211 -1.22 17.36 -11.56
N ARG A 212 -2.08 17.17 -12.58
CA ARG A 212 -2.99 18.19 -13.13
C ARG A 212 -4.31 18.29 -12.38
N SER A 213 -4.63 17.28 -11.57
CA SER A 213 -5.90 17.14 -10.86
C SER A 213 -5.77 16.28 -9.63
N SER A 214 -6.48 16.64 -8.57
CA SER A 214 -6.61 15.82 -7.37
C SER A 214 -7.51 14.58 -7.58
N LYS A 215 -8.26 14.52 -8.69
CA LYS A 215 -9.17 13.40 -8.99
C LYS A 215 -8.47 12.21 -9.66
N ASN A 216 -7.25 12.41 -10.16
CA ASN A 216 -6.51 11.35 -10.82
C ASN A 216 -5.64 10.59 -9.83
N ARG A 217 -5.63 9.25 -9.95
CA ARG A 217 -4.75 8.39 -9.14
C ARG A 217 -3.28 8.66 -9.49
N SER A 218 -2.49 8.83 -8.46
CA SER A 218 -1.04 8.98 -8.57
C SER A 218 -0.36 7.61 -8.59
N ASN A 219 0.69 7.49 -9.38
CA ASN A 219 1.51 6.28 -9.44
C ASN A 219 2.42 6.22 -8.22
N LEU A 220 2.28 5.16 -7.41
CA LEU A 220 3.20 4.85 -6.32
C LEU A 220 4.51 4.29 -6.91
N PHE A 221 4.44 3.17 -7.58
CA PHE A 221 5.58 2.54 -8.22
C PHE A 221 5.10 1.63 -9.36
N SER A 222 6.05 1.20 -10.18
CA SER A 222 5.86 0.14 -11.17
C SER A 222 6.66 -1.09 -10.75
N LYS A 223 6.05 -2.27 -10.84
CA LYS A 223 6.72 -3.53 -10.56
C LYS A 223 6.29 -4.60 -11.54
N THR A 224 7.24 -5.13 -12.27
CA THR A 224 7.02 -6.27 -13.18
C THR A 224 6.64 -7.52 -12.38
N PRO A 225 5.69 -8.32 -12.89
CA PRO A 225 5.34 -9.62 -12.29
C PRO A 225 6.53 -10.56 -12.18
N ASN A 226 6.43 -11.53 -11.30
CA ASN A 226 7.37 -12.63 -11.25
C ASN A 226 7.05 -13.66 -12.35
N TRP A 227 7.67 -13.48 -13.51
CA TRP A 227 7.43 -14.33 -14.68
C TRP A 227 7.78 -15.81 -14.48
N LYS A 228 8.64 -16.14 -13.50
CA LYS A 228 9.03 -17.53 -13.23
C LYS A 228 7.84 -18.35 -12.70
N ILE A 229 7.04 -17.76 -11.83
CA ILE A 229 5.90 -18.42 -11.18
C ILE A 229 4.55 -18.04 -11.80
N SER A 230 4.51 -17.04 -12.68
CA SER A 230 3.30 -16.65 -13.43
C SER A 230 2.97 -17.68 -14.53
N ARG A 231 1.69 -17.84 -14.86
CA ARG A 231 1.25 -18.64 -16.01
C ARG A 231 1.66 -17.95 -17.32
N LEU A 232 1.31 -16.68 -17.46
CA LEU A 232 1.75 -15.84 -18.58
C LEU A 232 3.18 -15.38 -18.34
N LYS A 233 4.02 -15.39 -19.37
CA LYS A 233 5.47 -15.20 -19.21
C LYS A 233 5.96 -13.83 -19.66
N GLY A 234 5.04 -12.95 -20.07
CA GLY A 234 5.40 -11.61 -20.51
C GLY A 234 4.22 -10.76 -20.94
N THR A 235 4.50 -9.49 -21.23
CA THR A 235 3.52 -8.52 -21.69
C THR A 235 2.83 -8.98 -23.01
N ALA A 236 3.57 -9.66 -23.88
CA ALA A 236 3.00 -10.19 -25.14
C ALA A 236 1.94 -11.26 -24.86
N ASP A 237 2.18 -12.18 -23.92
CA ASP A 237 1.23 -13.22 -23.57
C ASP A 237 -0.06 -12.62 -22.96
N ILE A 238 0.11 -11.60 -22.09
CA ILE A 238 -1.04 -10.87 -21.52
C ILE A 238 -1.88 -10.24 -22.65
N LEU A 239 -1.22 -9.58 -23.61
CA LEU A 239 -1.92 -8.92 -24.72
C LEU A 239 -2.59 -9.93 -25.64
N ASN A 240 -1.97 -11.09 -25.91
CA ASN A 240 -2.55 -12.14 -26.74
C ASN A 240 -3.82 -12.74 -26.11
N GLU A 241 -3.83 -12.94 -24.78
CA GLU A 241 -4.94 -13.60 -24.09
C GLU A 241 -6.02 -12.63 -23.57
N ARG A 242 -5.63 -11.39 -23.21
CA ARG A 242 -6.51 -10.42 -22.53
C ARG A 242 -6.64 -9.09 -23.25
N GLY A 243 -5.81 -8.84 -24.28
CA GLY A 243 -5.87 -7.60 -25.05
C GLY A 243 -7.14 -7.50 -25.88
N VAL A 244 -7.59 -6.28 -26.11
CA VAL A 244 -8.75 -5.95 -26.91
C VAL A 244 -8.31 -5.09 -28.09
N TYR A 245 -8.88 -5.37 -29.26
CA TYR A 245 -8.63 -4.56 -30.44
C TYR A 245 -9.24 -3.16 -30.26
N SER A 246 -8.42 -2.13 -30.35
CA SER A 246 -8.83 -0.73 -30.31
C SER A 246 -8.93 -0.24 -31.77
N GLU A 247 -10.13 0.04 -32.23
CA GLU A 247 -10.37 0.59 -33.57
C GLU A 247 -9.72 1.97 -33.74
N GLU A 248 -9.84 2.84 -32.70
CA GLU A 248 -9.26 4.17 -32.71
C GLU A 248 -7.73 4.16 -32.86
N ALA A 249 -7.06 3.24 -32.17
CA ALA A 249 -5.60 3.12 -32.19
C ALA A 249 -5.10 2.10 -33.24
N ASN A 250 -6.00 1.39 -33.91
CA ASN A 250 -5.74 0.31 -34.89
C ASN A 250 -4.68 -0.68 -34.38
N ARG A 251 -4.92 -1.23 -33.18
CA ARG A 251 -3.99 -2.16 -32.52
C ARG A 251 -4.66 -2.90 -31.36
N ILE A 252 -4.10 -4.06 -30.99
CA ILE A 252 -4.45 -4.73 -29.73
C ILE A 252 -3.82 -3.95 -28.57
N ALA A 253 -4.63 -3.62 -27.58
CA ALA A 253 -4.23 -2.88 -26.40
C ALA A 253 -4.96 -3.38 -25.14
N LEU A 254 -4.42 -3.08 -23.98
CA LEU A 254 -5.04 -3.34 -22.70
C LEU A 254 -4.78 -2.12 -21.78
N TYR A 255 -5.82 -1.30 -21.64
CA TYR A 255 -5.84 -0.10 -20.80
C TYR A 255 -6.94 -0.26 -19.76
N ASN A 256 -6.62 -0.83 -18.63
CA ASN A 256 -7.61 -1.10 -17.60
C ASN A 256 -7.06 -0.98 -16.19
N THR A 257 -7.97 -0.83 -15.23
CA THR A 257 -7.69 -0.82 -13.81
C THR A 257 -8.19 -2.12 -13.20
N LEU A 258 -7.33 -2.73 -12.38
CA LEU A 258 -7.63 -3.92 -11.60
C LEU A 258 -7.77 -3.56 -10.13
N LYS A 259 -8.80 -4.12 -9.51
CA LYS A 259 -9.11 -3.97 -8.07
C LYS A 259 -9.18 -5.32 -7.40
N ALA A 260 -8.91 -5.36 -6.11
CA ALA A 260 -9.03 -6.60 -5.35
C ALA A 260 -10.49 -7.05 -5.26
N ASN A 261 -10.72 -8.35 -5.50
CA ASN A 261 -12.01 -9.01 -5.33
C ASN A 261 -13.18 -8.40 -6.14
N LEU A 262 -12.87 -7.58 -7.15
CA LEU A 262 -13.86 -6.91 -7.99
C LEU A 262 -13.43 -7.01 -9.45
N PRO A 263 -14.11 -7.83 -10.25
CA PRO A 263 -13.85 -7.92 -11.69
C PRO A 263 -14.10 -6.59 -12.38
N ASN A 264 -13.24 -6.23 -13.33
CA ASN A 264 -13.48 -5.11 -14.23
C ASN A 264 -14.28 -5.54 -15.48
N SER A 265 -14.50 -4.64 -16.43
CA SER A 265 -15.21 -4.92 -17.70
C SER A 265 -14.54 -5.98 -18.58
N HIS A 266 -13.29 -6.36 -18.30
CA HIS A 266 -12.56 -7.42 -18.97
C HIS A 266 -12.45 -8.69 -18.11
N ASN A 267 -13.31 -8.85 -17.11
CA ASN A 267 -13.31 -9.96 -16.16
C ASN A 267 -11.98 -10.20 -15.43
N MET A 268 -11.17 -9.16 -15.29
CA MET A 268 -9.87 -9.21 -14.62
C MET A 268 -9.96 -8.60 -13.23
N LEU A 269 -9.28 -9.19 -12.25
CA LEU A 269 -9.27 -8.73 -10.86
C LEU A 269 -7.95 -9.07 -10.19
N LEU A 270 -7.75 -8.51 -9.00
CA LEU A 270 -6.65 -8.90 -8.11
C LEU A 270 -7.15 -9.84 -7.00
N ARG A 271 -6.29 -10.78 -6.62
CA ARG A 271 -6.49 -11.66 -5.45
C ARG A 271 -5.25 -11.62 -4.57
N VAL A 272 -5.44 -11.39 -3.28
CA VAL A 272 -4.40 -11.56 -2.27
C VAL A 272 -4.39 -13.01 -1.81
N ASP A 273 -3.30 -13.71 -2.11
CA ASP A 273 -3.03 -15.06 -1.61
C ASP A 273 -2.17 -14.93 -0.35
N GLN A 274 -2.85 -14.96 0.80
CA GLN A 274 -2.19 -14.78 2.10
C GLN A 274 -1.41 -16.01 2.56
N GLU A 275 -1.65 -17.18 1.97
CA GLU A 275 -0.93 -18.39 2.29
C GLU A 275 0.48 -18.39 1.69
N ASN A 276 0.56 -18.04 0.39
CA ASN A 276 1.80 -18.02 -0.37
C ASN A 276 2.49 -16.64 -0.40
N ASN A 277 1.89 -15.62 0.20
CA ASN A 277 2.36 -14.24 0.18
C ASN A 277 2.44 -13.64 -1.24
N PHE A 278 1.42 -13.90 -2.07
CA PHE A 278 1.33 -13.44 -3.44
C PHE A 278 0.19 -12.44 -3.64
N LEU A 279 0.40 -11.50 -4.53
CA LEU A 279 -0.66 -10.76 -5.20
C LEU A 279 -0.81 -11.37 -6.59
N ARG A 280 -2.01 -11.84 -6.92
CA ARG A 280 -2.33 -12.49 -8.19
C ARG A 280 -3.24 -11.59 -9.02
N GLN A 281 -3.00 -11.50 -10.33
CA GLN A 281 -4.01 -11.05 -11.26
C GLN A 281 -4.69 -12.30 -11.86
N ASN A 282 -5.97 -12.35 -11.63
CA ASN A 282 -6.81 -13.45 -12.10
C ASN A 282 -7.78 -12.95 -13.19
N TYR A 283 -8.25 -13.89 -13.99
CA TYR A 283 -9.27 -13.71 -15.01
C TYR A 283 -10.43 -14.65 -14.71
N LEU A 284 -11.65 -14.12 -14.73
CA LEU A 284 -12.88 -14.93 -14.60
C LEU A 284 -13.40 -15.26 -15.98
N ASN A 285 -13.44 -16.56 -16.31
CA ASN A 285 -14.23 -17.05 -17.41
C ASN A 285 -15.54 -17.68 -16.90
N GLU A 286 -16.37 -18.21 -17.79
CA GLU A 286 -17.67 -18.76 -17.43
C GLU A 286 -17.61 -19.96 -16.46
N SER A 287 -16.48 -20.67 -16.38
CA SER A 287 -16.34 -21.92 -15.64
C SER A 287 -15.32 -21.86 -14.49
N GLU A 288 -14.34 -20.97 -14.57
CA GLU A 288 -13.23 -20.98 -13.61
C GLU A 288 -12.58 -19.59 -13.43
N GLU A 289 -11.85 -19.44 -12.35
CA GLU A 289 -10.96 -18.30 -12.10
C GLU A 289 -9.51 -18.71 -12.42
N VAL A 290 -8.92 -18.13 -13.46
CA VAL A 290 -7.57 -18.43 -13.94
C VAL A 290 -6.57 -17.42 -13.38
N ASN A 291 -5.49 -17.90 -12.78
CA ASN A 291 -4.39 -17.06 -12.33
C ASN A 291 -3.42 -16.80 -13.49
N ASP A 292 -3.35 -15.58 -13.97
CA ASP A 292 -2.52 -15.17 -15.10
C ASP A 292 -1.10 -14.79 -14.69
N VAL A 293 -0.96 -13.85 -13.75
CA VAL A 293 0.34 -13.36 -13.31
C VAL A 293 0.41 -13.14 -11.81
N VAL A 294 1.62 -13.19 -11.26
CA VAL A 294 1.89 -13.20 -9.82
C VAL A 294 2.97 -12.19 -9.48
N TRP A 295 2.77 -11.46 -8.37
CA TRP A 295 3.80 -10.67 -7.68
C TRP A 295 4.06 -11.25 -6.30
N LEU A 296 5.32 -11.23 -5.87
CA LEU A 296 5.68 -11.43 -4.47
C LEU A 296 5.31 -10.16 -3.69
N ILE A 297 4.52 -10.29 -2.64
CA ILE A 297 4.09 -9.13 -1.83
C ILE A 297 5.29 -8.43 -1.19
N GLU A 298 6.31 -9.18 -0.78
CA GLU A 298 7.55 -8.61 -0.24
C GLU A 298 8.26 -7.70 -1.25
N ASP A 299 8.29 -8.09 -2.52
CA ASP A 299 8.86 -7.28 -3.58
C ASP A 299 8.07 -5.98 -3.83
N LEU A 300 6.74 -6.02 -3.66
CA LEU A 300 5.88 -4.84 -3.76
C LEU A 300 6.14 -3.89 -2.60
N LYS A 301 6.17 -4.40 -1.37
CA LYS A 301 6.49 -3.63 -0.16
C LYS A 301 7.88 -2.99 -0.26
N LYS A 302 8.88 -3.74 -0.71
CA LYS A 302 10.24 -3.23 -0.95
C LYS A 302 10.25 -2.10 -1.98
N SER A 303 9.53 -2.28 -3.10
CA SER A 303 9.42 -1.24 -4.15
C SER A 303 8.78 0.04 -3.64
N LEU A 304 7.78 -0.07 -2.76
CA LEU A 304 7.15 1.07 -2.10
C LEU A 304 8.16 1.84 -1.22
N LEU A 305 8.90 1.13 -0.36
CA LEU A 305 9.89 1.73 0.54
C LEU A 305 11.06 2.36 -0.21
N GLU A 306 11.55 1.70 -1.26
CA GLU A 306 12.66 2.22 -2.09
C GLU A 306 12.27 3.48 -2.87
N LYS A 307 11.01 3.55 -3.35
CA LYS A 307 10.55 4.68 -4.17
C LYS A 307 10.10 5.87 -3.34
N HIS A 308 9.55 5.64 -2.16
CA HIS A 308 8.92 6.67 -1.34
C HIS A 308 9.49 6.81 0.08
N PRO A 309 10.83 6.81 0.27
CA PRO A 309 11.34 7.14 1.60
C PRO A 309 10.86 8.54 2.03
N LYS A 310 10.82 9.47 1.08
CA LYS A 310 10.24 10.82 1.15
C LYS A 310 9.64 11.16 -0.20
N SER A 311 8.52 11.88 -0.24
CA SER A 311 7.88 12.25 -1.51
C SER A 311 7.22 13.60 -1.44
N LEU A 312 7.35 14.37 -2.52
CA LEU A 312 6.66 15.63 -2.71
C LEU A 312 5.64 15.47 -3.86
N TRP A 313 4.38 15.56 -3.50
CA TRP A 313 3.24 15.52 -4.42
C TRP A 313 2.90 16.96 -4.78
N VAL A 314 3.07 17.30 -6.05
CA VAL A 314 2.95 18.67 -6.55
C VAL A 314 1.74 18.78 -7.46
N LYS A 315 0.80 19.65 -7.11
CA LYS A 315 -0.33 19.99 -7.96
C LYS A 315 -0.07 21.31 -8.67
N ALA A 316 -0.36 21.34 -9.97
CA ALA A 316 -0.30 22.56 -10.74
C ALA A 316 -1.66 22.92 -11.36
N ASP A 317 -1.93 24.21 -11.45
CA ASP A 317 -2.96 24.75 -12.33
C ASP A 317 -2.43 24.80 -13.75
N ILE A 318 -3.34 24.67 -14.71
CA ILE A 318 -3.00 24.63 -16.15
C ILE A 318 -3.67 25.80 -16.84
N ASP A 319 -2.91 26.46 -17.69
CA ASP A 319 -3.42 27.40 -18.66
C ASP A 319 -2.97 26.97 -20.07
N ILE A 320 -3.84 27.13 -21.07
CA ILE A 320 -3.56 26.75 -22.46
C ILE A 320 -3.50 28.02 -23.31
N ARG A 321 -2.33 28.27 -23.91
CA ARG A 321 -2.10 29.41 -24.81
C ARG A 321 -1.48 28.94 -26.12
N ASN A 322 -2.13 29.21 -27.25
CA ASN A 322 -1.63 28.83 -28.58
C ASN A 322 -1.22 27.36 -28.68
N ASN A 323 -2.07 26.45 -28.20
CA ASN A 323 -1.85 25.00 -28.15
C ASN A 323 -0.68 24.52 -27.25
N TRP A 324 -0.16 25.37 -26.40
CA TRP A 324 0.85 24.99 -25.38
C TRP A 324 0.26 25.05 -24.00
N GLU A 325 0.61 24.07 -23.17
CA GLU A 325 0.29 24.07 -21.74
C GLU A 325 1.27 24.98 -20.98
N TYR A 326 0.73 25.69 -19.99
CA TYR A 326 1.49 26.47 -19.01
C TYR A 326 1.09 25.98 -17.62
N PHE A 327 2.06 25.77 -16.75
CA PHE A 327 1.86 25.20 -15.42
C PHE A 327 2.20 26.22 -14.34
N LYS A 328 1.30 26.39 -13.36
CA LYS A 328 1.57 27.09 -12.11
C LYS A 328 1.51 26.10 -10.97
N TYR A 329 2.65 25.75 -10.41
CA TYR A 329 2.76 24.80 -9.28
C TYR A 329 2.37 25.52 -8.00
N ASN A 330 1.27 25.13 -7.35
CA ASN A 330 0.65 25.93 -6.28
C ASN A 330 0.38 25.14 -5.00
N LYS A 331 0.15 23.84 -5.05
CA LYS A 331 -0.10 23.02 -3.85
C LYS A 331 0.87 21.87 -3.74
N LEU A 332 1.38 21.67 -2.54
CA LEU A 332 2.31 20.59 -2.23
C LEU A 332 1.74 19.73 -1.11
N THR A 333 1.96 18.42 -1.20
CA THR A 333 1.77 17.49 -0.10
C THR A 333 3.09 16.75 0.11
N TYR A 334 3.68 16.88 1.28
CA TYR A 334 4.91 16.16 1.64
C TYR A 334 4.56 14.93 2.48
N THR A 335 5.13 13.79 2.10
CA THR A 335 4.96 12.50 2.79
C THR A 335 6.31 11.83 2.98
N HIS A 336 6.43 11.00 4.01
CA HIS A 336 7.64 10.22 4.29
C HIS A 336 7.26 8.87 4.91
N SER A 337 8.20 7.92 4.90
CA SER A 337 8.11 6.65 5.63
C SER A 337 6.76 5.92 5.43
N PRO A 338 6.44 5.49 4.21
CA PRO A 338 5.18 4.76 3.98
C PRO A 338 5.14 3.50 4.85
N ASN A 339 3.96 3.15 5.36
CA ASN A 339 3.79 1.93 6.14
C ASN A 339 3.56 0.71 5.22
N PRO A 340 4.56 -0.19 5.06
CA PRO A 340 4.43 -1.34 4.17
C PRO A 340 3.42 -2.38 4.66
N ASN A 341 3.06 -2.37 5.96
CA ASN A 341 2.10 -3.31 6.52
C ASN A 341 0.65 -2.95 6.14
N PHE A 342 0.40 -1.68 5.78
CA PHE A 342 -0.89 -1.23 5.28
C PHE A 342 -1.06 -1.39 3.76
N PHE A 343 0.01 -1.71 3.01
CA PHE A 343 -0.07 -1.89 1.56
C PHE A 343 -1.11 -2.94 1.16
N VAL A 344 -1.02 -4.15 1.70
CA VAL A 344 -1.96 -5.25 1.36
C VAL A 344 -3.38 -4.96 1.81
N PRO A 345 -3.65 -4.52 3.05
CA PRO A 345 -4.97 -4.08 3.47
C PRO A 345 -5.58 -3.01 2.56
N LEU A 346 -4.79 -2.04 2.09
CA LEU A 346 -5.26 -1.01 1.16
C LEU A 346 -5.52 -1.53 -0.25
N VAL A 347 -4.80 -2.56 -0.71
CA VAL A 347 -5.14 -3.29 -1.94
C VAL A 347 -6.47 -4.01 -1.78
N GLU A 348 -6.68 -4.77 -0.69
CA GLU A 348 -7.94 -5.47 -0.41
C GLU A 348 -9.13 -4.49 -0.25
N ALA A 349 -8.90 -3.31 0.32
CA ALA A 349 -9.87 -2.22 0.38
C ALA A 349 -10.10 -1.49 -0.96
N LYS A 350 -9.40 -1.86 -2.04
CA LYS A 350 -9.50 -1.26 -3.39
C LYS A 350 -9.03 0.20 -3.46
N ILE A 351 -8.31 0.66 -2.45
CA ILE A 351 -7.69 2.00 -2.36
C ILE A 351 -6.42 2.04 -3.19
N ILE A 352 -5.58 1.01 -3.08
CA ILE A 352 -4.47 0.78 -4.01
C ILE A 352 -4.95 -0.12 -5.12
N THR A 353 -4.73 0.31 -6.36
CA THR A 353 -5.15 -0.38 -7.58
C THR A 353 -3.97 -0.63 -8.49
N LEU A 354 -4.09 -1.58 -9.42
CA LEU A 354 -3.11 -1.85 -10.46
C LEU A 354 -3.65 -1.39 -11.81
N ASP A 355 -2.89 -0.60 -12.55
CA ASP A 355 -3.24 -0.24 -13.92
C ASP A 355 -2.32 -0.96 -14.91
N TYR A 356 -2.97 -1.59 -15.90
CA TYR A 356 -2.32 -2.03 -17.12
C TYR A 356 -2.40 -0.93 -18.17
N THR A 357 -1.26 -0.66 -18.79
CA THR A 357 -1.14 0.32 -19.87
C THR A 357 -0.19 -0.27 -20.92
N MET A 358 -0.72 -1.16 -21.75
CA MET A 358 0.08 -1.92 -22.69
C MET A 358 -0.60 -2.10 -24.05
N HIS A 359 0.20 -2.29 -25.11
CA HIS A 359 -0.28 -2.48 -26.46
C HIS A 359 0.76 -3.14 -27.36
N PHE A 360 0.32 -3.71 -28.50
CA PHE A 360 1.24 -4.06 -29.57
C PHE A 360 1.59 -2.84 -30.42
N LYS A 361 2.86 -2.66 -30.71
CA LYS A 361 3.34 -1.69 -31.71
C LYS A 361 3.02 -2.18 -33.12
N LYS A 362 3.12 -1.30 -34.13
CA LYS A 362 2.93 -1.65 -35.54
C LYS A 362 3.86 -2.78 -36.04
N ASN A 363 5.03 -2.94 -35.44
CA ASN A 363 5.97 -4.02 -35.76
C ASN A 363 5.70 -5.33 -35.03
N GLY A 364 4.55 -5.45 -34.32
CA GLY A 364 4.16 -6.66 -33.58
C GLY A 364 4.85 -6.83 -32.20
N THR A 365 5.75 -5.95 -31.79
CA THR A 365 6.37 -6.04 -30.45
C THR A 365 5.44 -5.48 -29.38
N ALA A 366 5.31 -6.17 -28.26
CA ALA A 366 4.57 -5.68 -27.11
C ALA A 366 5.31 -4.52 -26.45
N ARG A 367 4.55 -3.53 -25.99
CA ARG A 367 5.04 -2.42 -25.17
C ARG A 367 4.12 -2.25 -23.97
N ASP A 368 4.70 -2.17 -22.80
CA ASP A 368 4.03 -1.69 -21.60
C ASP A 368 4.61 -0.33 -21.15
N HIS A 369 3.83 0.39 -20.38
CA HIS A 369 4.26 1.59 -19.67
C HIS A 369 4.48 1.31 -18.18
N GLY A 370 4.68 0.05 -17.84
CA GLY A 370 4.83 -0.50 -16.51
C GLY A 370 3.53 -1.05 -15.94
N TYR A 371 3.69 -1.86 -14.90
CA TYR A 371 2.60 -2.41 -14.08
C TYR A 371 2.45 -1.46 -12.89
N LEU A 372 1.47 -0.54 -12.99
CA LEU A 372 1.44 0.69 -12.20
C LEU A 372 0.52 0.51 -10.99
N PHE A 373 1.11 0.47 -9.80
CA PHE A 373 0.36 0.53 -8.54
C PHE A 373 0.03 1.98 -8.22
N LYS A 374 -1.26 2.29 -8.05
CA LYS A 374 -1.76 3.66 -7.95
C LYS A 374 -2.66 3.87 -6.74
N ILE A 375 -2.66 5.11 -6.23
CA ILE A 375 -3.50 5.59 -5.13
C ILE A 375 -4.10 6.95 -5.48
N LEU A 376 -5.29 7.26 -4.95
CA LEU A 376 -5.83 8.62 -5.02
C LEU A 376 -5.09 9.54 -4.04
N PRO A 377 -4.81 10.80 -4.39
CA PRO A 377 -4.15 11.75 -3.48
C PRO A 377 -4.81 11.89 -2.11
N GLU A 378 -6.12 11.87 -2.05
CA GLU A 378 -6.92 11.92 -0.81
C GLU A 378 -6.71 10.72 0.13
N ASN A 379 -6.14 9.63 -0.36
CA ASN A 379 -5.86 8.43 0.42
C ASN A 379 -4.38 8.28 0.83
N LEU A 380 -3.53 9.28 0.54
CA LEU A 380 -2.12 9.22 0.93
C LEU A 380 -1.95 9.07 2.44
N GLU A 381 -2.80 9.73 3.23
CA GLU A 381 -2.80 9.62 4.69
C GLU A 381 -3.02 8.19 5.22
N LYS A 382 -3.59 7.29 4.40
CA LYS A 382 -3.77 5.87 4.78
C LYS A 382 -2.50 5.03 4.59
N LEU A 383 -1.60 5.48 3.73
CA LEU A 383 -0.35 4.77 3.45
C LEU A 383 0.87 5.42 4.11
N PHE A 384 0.83 6.73 4.30
CA PHE A 384 1.90 7.52 4.89
C PHE A 384 1.45 8.11 6.24
N PRO A 385 2.36 8.31 7.21
CA PRO A 385 2.07 9.15 8.37
C PRO A 385 1.55 10.51 7.93
N LYS A 386 0.86 11.22 8.83
CA LYS A 386 0.13 12.46 8.51
C LYS A 386 0.86 13.35 7.49
N PRO A 387 0.32 13.50 6.27
CA PRO A 387 0.91 14.34 5.23
C PRO A 387 0.96 15.81 5.66
N GLN A 388 1.99 16.51 5.23
CA GLN A 388 2.10 17.96 5.43
C GLN A 388 1.68 18.67 4.15
N GLU A 389 0.70 19.54 4.24
CA GLU A 389 0.16 20.28 3.10
C GLU A 389 0.63 21.72 3.11
N PHE A 390 0.99 22.24 1.93
CA PHE A 390 1.45 23.60 1.73
C PHE A 390 0.72 24.22 0.53
N ASP A 391 0.15 25.40 0.76
CA ASP A 391 -0.33 26.26 -0.32
C ASP A 391 0.73 27.33 -0.60
N LEU A 392 1.40 27.22 -1.74
CA LEU A 392 2.51 28.11 -2.09
C LEU A 392 2.06 29.56 -2.31
N SER A 393 0.79 29.79 -2.60
CA SER A 393 0.24 31.15 -2.74
C SER A 393 0.19 31.90 -1.40
N LEU A 394 0.20 31.18 -0.29
CA LEU A 394 0.22 31.74 1.07
C LEU A 394 1.64 31.94 1.61
N LEU A 395 2.64 31.35 0.95
CA LEU A 395 4.06 31.40 1.34
C LEU A 395 4.88 32.34 0.44
N SER A 396 4.25 32.89 -0.60
CA SER A 396 4.88 33.74 -1.62
C SER A 396 4.90 35.21 -1.27
#